data_1ec30322d49392dfbd01030a7272236a
#
_entry.id   1ec30322d49392dfbd01030a7272236a
#
_cell.length_a   1.000
_cell.length_b   1.000
_cell.length_c   1.000
_cell.angle_alpha   90.00
_cell.angle_beta   90.00
_cell.angle_gamma   90.00
#
_symmetry.space_group_name_H-M   'P 1'
#
loop_
_entity.id
_entity.type
_entity.pdbx_description
1 polymer ?
#
loop_
_entity_poly.entity_id
_entity_poly.type
_entity_poly.pdbx_seq_one_letter_code
_entity_poly.pdbx_strand_id
1 'polypeptide(L)'
;MDNQPMSSRPGCWLVLLLVCTGCAHPVTDQGNGIRLEYLGQATFPTGYEYKGTAVGGLSGIDYDPASNSYVVISDDRAARGPVRFYEVTIDLADGSLEEGDVVFSGVTSIQDRDGQSFAVGAVDPEAVRVAPDGSLLWVSEGDGRSAPFVRQMRRTGEFIAEYLPPPYYTPGARTGTRENKAFESLALSLGGKRMLAATENALKQDGPAATLENGSPVRLLVLDNASGRRQAEYIYVTDPVAEAPRPANGFATNGLVELLAIDDRQLIALERSFSRSRGNRIRLFLTDTDSAVDVAGLKSIAGHDIRTMPKQLLLDLDELGVRLDNIEGMSLGAPLPDGSRTLILVSDNNFNQLQLTQVLAFRLVE
;
A
#
# COMPACT_ATOMS: atom_id res chain seq x y z
N MET A 1 18.01 68.32 -63.81
CA MET A 1 16.74 67.59 -63.95
C MET A 1 17.09 66.14 -64.32
N ASP A 2 17.81 65.45 -63.50
CA ASP A 2 18.17 64.07 -63.81
C ASP A 2 17.87 63.18 -62.62
N ASN A 3 16.91 62.31 -62.82
CA ASN A 3 16.58 61.20 -61.92
C ASN A 3 17.51 59.99 -62.26
N GLN A 4 18.34 59.62 -61.36
CA GLN A 4 18.98 58.31 -61.39
C GLN A 4 18.47 57.42 -60.26
N PRO A 5 18.17 56.14 -60.51
CA PRO A 5 17.64 55.25 -59.45
C PRO A 5 18.77 54.58 -58.67
N MET A 6 18.57 54.53 -57.35
CA MET A 6 19.44 53.83 -56.42
C MET A 6 19.17 52.30 -56.49
N SER A 7 20.25 51.53 -56.74
CA SER A 7 20.29 50.07 -56.71
C SER A 7 20.19 49.55 -55.26
N SER A 8 19.19 48.72 -54.96
CA SER A 8 19.06 47.98 -53.72
C SER A 8 19.88 46.71 -53.79
N ARG A 9 20.83 46.55 -52.86
CA ARG A 9 21.54 45.29 -52.60
C ARG A 9 20.72 44.44 -51.59
N PRO A 10 20.53 43.12 -51.80
CA PRO A 10 19.89 42.27 -50.81
C PRO A 10 20.89 41.94 -49.69
N GLY A 11 20.56 42.31 -48.47
CA GLY A 11 21.27 41.87 -47.26
C GLY A 11 20.96 40.43 -46.92
N CYS A 12 22.01 39.60 -46.91
CA CYS A 12 21.95 38.22 -46.45
C CYS A 12 21.84 38.20 -44.92
N TRP A 13 20.66 37.81 -44.39
CA TRP A 13 20.48 37.60 -42.97
C TRP A 13 20.92 36.18 -42.64
N LEU A 14 22.05 36.04 -41.92
CA LEU A 14 22.51 34.77 -41.38
C LEU A 14 21.71 34.52 -40.07
N VAL A 15 20.77 33.57 -40.14
CA VAL A 15 20.07 33.10 -38.93
C VAL A 15 20.98 32.13 -38.22
N LEU A 16 21.53 32.55 -37.10
CA LEU A 16 22.33 31.71 -36.19
C LEU A 16 21.32 30.87 -35.35
N LEU A 17 21.14 29.58 -35.67
CA LEU A 17 20.43 28.61 -34.84
C LEU A 17 21.33 28.27 -33.64
N LEU A 18 21.05 28.84 -32.46
CA LEU A 18 21.57 28.33 -31.18
C LEU A 18 20.88 27.00 -30.86
N VAL A 19 21.59 25.91 -31.08
CA VAL A 19 21.23 24.59 -30.54
C VAL A 19 21.64 24.59 -29.08
N CYS A 20 20.68 24.81 -28.18
CA CYS A 20 20.88 24.54 -26.76
C CYS A 20 20.91 23.05 -26.55
N THR A 21 22.08 22.45 -26.51
CA THR A 21 22.26 21.10 -25.95
C THR A 21 22.08 21.19 -24.45
N GLY A 22 20.88 20.89 -23.98
CA GLY A 22 20.61 20.67 -22.57
C GLY A 22 21.41 19.46 -22.11
N CYS A 23 22.50 19.70 -21.38
CA CYS A 23 23.17 18.66 -20.61
C CYS A 23 22.19 18.20 -19.50
N ALA A 24 21.51 17.10 -19.72
CA ALA A 24 20.91 16.37 -18.63
C ALA A 24 22.05 15.91 -17.71
N HIS A 25 22.15 16.50 -16.55
CA HIS A 25 23.07 16.03 -15.52
C HIS A 25 22.44 14.73 -14.99
N PRO A 26 23.16 13.59 -15.03
CA PRO A 26 22.69 12.42 -14.32
C PRO A 26 22.71 12.77 -12.82
N VAL A 27 21.55 12.73 -12.18
CA VAL A 27 21.45 12.71 -10.73
C VAL A 27 22.11 11.40 -10.32
N THR A 28 23.33 11.45 -9.80
CA THR A 28 23.97 10.30 -9.16
C THR A 28 23.30 10.11 -7.82
N ASP A 29 22.23 9.32 -7.82
CA ASP A 29 21.67 8.80 -6.59
C ASP A 29 22.64 7.74 -6.03
N GLN A 30 23.27 8.05 -4.89
CA GLN A 30 24.07 7.12 -4.08
C GLN A 30 23.17 6.47 -3.02
N GLY A 31 21.92 6.13 -3.38
CA GLY A 31 21.01 5.36 -2.57
C GLY A 31 21.02 3.87 -2.99
N ASN A 32 20.84 2.96 -2.05
CA ASN A 32 20.64 1.52 -2.29
C ASN A 32 19.88 1.30 -3.59
N GLY A 33 20.53 0.67 -4.57
CA GLY A 33 20.19 0.65 -6.00
C GLY A 33 18.78 0.27 -6.44
N ILE A 34 17.80 0.17 -5.55
CA ILE A 34 16.41 -0.20 -5.85
C ILE A 34 15.67 0.99 -6.45
N ARG A 35 15.07 0.76 -7.62
CA ARG A 35 14.16 1.70 -8.28
C ARG A 35 13.01 0.94 -8.94
N LEU A 36 11.92 1.65 -9.19
CA LEU A 36 10.72 1.09 -9.79
C LEU A 36 10.52 1.70 -11.18
N GLU A 37 10.32 0.83 -12.17
CA GLU A 37 9.98 1.21 -13.54
C GLU A 37 8.52 0.84 -13.79
N TYR A 38 7.69 1.81 -14.15
CA TYR A 38 6.26 1.62 -14.38
C TYR A 38 6.03 0.78 -15.65
N LEU A 39 5.24 -0.28 -15.53
CA LEU A 39 4.91 -1.21 -16.62
C LEU A 39 3.50 -0.99 -17.18
N GLY A 40 2.64 -0.26 -16.48
CA GLY A 40 1.27 0.00 -16.90
C GLY A 40 0.24 -0.25 -15.81
N GLN A 41 -1.03 -0.19 -16.23
CA GLN A 41 -2.19 -0.39 -15.34
C GLN A 41 -3.35 -1.05 -16.06
N ALA A 42 -4.21 -1.71 -15.27
CA ALA A 42 -5.53 -2.17 -15.66
C ALA A 42 -6.58 -1.63 -14.69
N THR A 43 -7.79 -1.36 -15.18
CA THR A 43 -8.85 -0.75 -14.37
C THR A 43 -10.18 -1.48 -14.48
N PHE A 44 -10.98 -1.44 -13.41
CA PHE A 44 -12.34 -1.94 -13.38
C PHE A 44 -13.26 -0.86 -12.84
N PRO A 45 -14.40 -0.60 -13.49
CA PRO A 45 -15.36 0.39 -13.00
C PRO A 45 -16.00 -0.09 -11.69
N THR A 46 -16.32 0.82 -10.79
CA THR A 46 -17.15 0.50 -9.62
C THR A 46 -18.51 -0.03 -10.09
N GLY A 47 -18.92 -1.16 -9.49
CA GLY A 47 -20.08 -1.93 -9.92
C GLY A 47 -19.73 -3.11 -10.84
N TYR A 48 -18.44 -3.34 -11.15
CA TYR A 48 -18.02 -4.58 -11.76
C TYR A 48 -18.34 -5.75 -10.82
N GLU A 49 -18.90 -6.83 -11.36
CA GLU A 49 -19.29 -8.01 -10.59
C GLU A 49 -18.55 -9.26 -11.08
N TYR A 50 -18.18 -10.11 -10.15
CA TYR A 50 -17.63 -11.44 -10.44
C TYR A 50 -18.39 -12.50 -9.65
N LYS A 51 -18.98 -13.48 -10.36
CA LYS A 51 -19.81 -14.58 -9.77
C LYS A 51 -20.86 -14.09 -8.77
N GLY A 52 -21.51 -12.96 -9.09
CA GLY A 52 -22.59 -12.39 -8.26
C GLY A 52 -22.11 -11.65 -7.01
N THR A 53 -20.83 -11.34 -6.92
CA THR A 53 -20.26 -10.47 -5.87
C THR A 53 -19.74 -9.18 -6.49
N ALA A 54 -20.00 -8.04 -5.84
CA ALA A 54 -19.43 -6.77 -6.25
C ALA A 54 -17.91 -6.76 -6.01
N VAL A 55 -17.14 -6.48 -7.05
CA VAL A 55 -15.69 -6.31 -6.94
C VAL A 55 -15.41 -4.86 -6.52
N GLY A 56 -14.75 -4.73 -5.38
CA GLY A 56 -14.41 -3.45 -4.77
C GLY A 56 -13.86 -3.64 -3.38
N GLY A 57 -13.42 -2.54 -2.76
CA GLY A 57 -12.79 -2.62 -1.46
C GLY A 57 -11.52 -3.46 -1.48
N LEU A 58 -10.72 -3.40 -2.54
CA LEU A 58 -9.54 -4.26 -2.66
C LEU A 58 -8.37 -3.64 -1.91
N SER A 59 -8.25 -3.96 -0.60
CA SER A 59 -7.28 -3.37 0.32
C SER A 59 -5.96 -4.14 0.38
N GLY A 60 -5.95 -5.45 0.10
CA GLY A 60 -4.74 -6.26 0.15
C GLY A 60 -4.61 -7.23 -1.01
N ILE A 61 -3.37 -7.46 -1.44
CA ILE A 61 -3.03 -8.40 -2.52
C ILE A 61 -1.75 -9.16 -2.15
N ASP A 62 -1.68 -10.44 -2.53
CA ASP A 62 -0.43 -11.20 -2.47
C ASP A 62 -0.33 -12.24 -3.59
N TYR A 63 0.90 -12.48 -4.05
CA TYR A 63 1.21 -13.43 -5.11
C TYR A 63 1.48 -14.82 -4.56
N ASP A 64 0.86 -15.82 -5.16
CA ASP A 64 1.13 -17.23 -4.88
C ASP A 64 1.92 -17.85 -6.04
N PRO A 65 3.23 -18.09 -5.88
CA PRO A 65 4.04 -18.72 -6.91
C PRO A 65 3.65 -20.18 -7.21
N ALA A 66 2.97 -20.86 -6.28
CA ALA A 66 2.56 -22.25 -6.49
C ALA A 66 1.40 -22.38 -7.50
N SER A 67 0.49 -21.42 -7.51
CA SER A 67 -0.65 -21.37 -8.45
C SER A 67 -0.45 -20.37 -9.59
N ASN A 68 0.63 -19.56 -9.56
CA ASN A 68 0.85 -18.43 -10.45
C ASN A 68 -0.37 -17.48 -10.51
N SER A 69 -0.93 -17.18 -9.35
CA SER A 69 -2.10 -16.32 -9.19
C SER A 69 -1.94 -15.41 -7.99
N TYR A 70 -2.84 -14.45 -7.86
CA TYR A 70 -2.87 -13.52 -6.75
C TYR A 70 -4.13 -13.75 -5.92
N VAL A 71 -4.01 -13.58 -4.60
CA VAL A 71 -5.12 -13.48 -3.67
C VAL A 71 -5.34 -12.01 -3.36
N VAL A 72 -6.58 -11.55 -3.48
CA VAL A 72 -6.94 -10.14 -3.26
C VAL A 72 -8.10 -10.09 -2.28
N ILE A 73 -7.90 -9.47 -1.11
CA ILE A 73 -8.93 -9.37 -0.07
C ILE A 73 -9.76 -8.09 -0.25
N SER A 74 -11.05 -8.18 0.12
CA SER A 74 -11.96 -7.02 0.09
C SER A 74 -12.27 -6.57 1.52
N ASP A 75 -12.23 -5.27 1.76
CA ASP A 75 -12.61 -4.57 3.01
C ASP A 75 -14.12 -4.52 3.23
N ASP A 76 -14.90 -5.13 2.34
CA ASP A 76 -16.35 -5.21 2.52
C ASP A 76 -16.70 -5.88 3.85
N ARG A 77 -17.13 -5.08 4.79
CA ARG A 77 -17.50 -5.45 6.18
C ARG A 77 -18.77 -6.30 6.24
N ALA A 78 -18.97 -7.20 5.29
CA ALA A 78 -20.20 -7.94 5.04
C ALA A 78 -21.43 -7.07 4.71
N ALA A 79 -21.22 -5.85 4.23
CA ALA A 79 -22.29 -4.90 3.92
C ALA A 79 -22.91 -5.12 2.53
N ARG A 80 -22.15 -5.68 1.59
CA ARG A 80 -22.55 -5.91 0.18
C ARG A 80 -22.50 -7.37 -0.22
N GLY A 81 -22.05 -8.24 0.67
CA GLY A 81 -21.92 -9.67 0.46
C GLY A 81 -21.10 -10.28 1.59
N PRO A 82 -20.84 -11.59 1.60
CA PRO A 82 -19.95 -12.19 2.58
C PRO A 82 -18.55 -11.53 2.55
N VAL A 83 -17.89 -11.46 3.70
CA VAL A 83 -16.45 -11.16 3.77
C VAL A 83 -15.73 -12.15 2.87
N ARG A 84 -14.84 -11.68 2.00
CA ARG A 84 -14.32 -12.49 0.89
C ARG A 84 -12.95 -12.08 0.42
N PHE A 85 -12.30 -13.00 -0.26
CA PHE A 85 -11.17 -12.70 -1.12
C PHE A 85 -11.43 -13.22 -2.53
N TYR A 86 -10.71 -12.66 -3.48
CA TYR A 86 -10.70 -13.08 -4.88
C TYR A 86 -9.39 -13.76 -5.22
N GLU A 87 -9.41 -14.65 -6.22
CA GLU A 87 -8.24 -15.11 -6.94
C GLU A 87 -8.20 -14.41 -8.29
N VAL A 88 -7.00 -13.93 -8.64
CA VAL A 88 -6.78 -13.11 -9.83
C VAL A 88 -5.52 -13.59 -10.55
N THR A 89 -5.53 -13.62 -11.88
CA THR A 89 -4.31 -13.77 -12.68
C THR A 89 -3.96 -12.43 -13.30
N ILE A 90 -2.66 -12.13 -13.39
CA ILE A 90 -2.11 -10.93 -14.02
C ILE A 90 -1.10 -11.39 -15.05
N ASP A 91 -1.36 -11.08 -16.34
CA ASP A 91 -0.46 -11.40 -17.44
C ASP A 91 0.54 -10.24 -17.65
N LEU A 92 1.83 -10.54 -17.50
CA LEU A 92 2.95 -9.63 -17.75
C LEU A 92 3.95 -10.24 -18.73
N ALA A 93 3.50 -11.21 -19.55
CA ALA A 93 4.40 -11.97 -20.43
C ALA A 93 5.06 -11.12 -21.53
N ASP A 94 4.45 -10.02 -21.93
CA ASP A 94 5.02 -9.06 -22.89
C ASP A 94 5.81 -7.92 -22.23
N GLY A 95 5.84 -7.87 -20.89
CA GLY A 95 6.55 -6.86 -20.09
C GLY A 95 5.75 -5.59 -19.82
N SER A 96 4.45 -5.56 -20.13
CA SER A 96 3.54 -4.47 -19.84
C SER A 96 2.30 -4.94 -19.07
N LEU A 97 1.53 -4.01 -18.50
CA LEU A 97 0.21 -4.25 -17.92
C LEU A 97 -0.81 -3.38 -18.63
N GLU A 98 -1.77 -4.02 -19.28
CA GLU A 98 -2.81 -3.35 -20.07
C GLU A 98 -4.22 -3.80 -19.65
N GLU A 99 -5.25 -3.14 -20.19
CA GLU A 99 -6.64 -3.55 -19.97
C GLU A 99 -6.87 -4.97 -20.54
N GLY A 100 -7.39 -5.87 -19.71
CA GLY A 100 -7.65 -7.27 -20.05
C GLY A 100 -6.61 -8.25 -19.49
N ASP A 101 -5.45 -7.79 -19.04
CA ASP A 101 -4.40 -8.65 -18.47
C ASP A 101 -4.72 -9.12 -17.05
N VAL A 102 -5.63 -8.43 -16.39
CA VAL A 102 -6.10 -8.79 -15.04
C VAL A 102 -7.43 -9.54 -15.14
N VAL A 103 -7.45 -10.79 -14.70
CA VAL A 103 -8.63 -11.67 -14.79
C VAL A 103 -8.97 -12.26 -13.43
N PHE A 104 -10.20 -12.04 -12.97
CA PHE A 104 -10.75 -12.69 -11.79
C PHE A 104 -11.04 -14.16 -12.11
N SER A 105 -10.48 -15.10 -11.34
CA SER A 105 -10.58 -16.54 -11.55
C SER A 105 -11.35 -17.26 -10.45
N GLY A 106 -11.37 -16.71 -9.22
CA GLY A 106 -12.05 -17.27 -8.06
C GLY A 106 -12.63 -16.22 -7.13
N VAL A 107 -13.61 -16.63 -6.30
CA VAL A 107 -14.08 -15.87 -5.14
C VAL A 107 -14.39 -16.85 -4.02
N THR A 108 -13.92 -16.58 -2.81
CA THR A 108 -14.10 -17.42 -1.63
C THR A 108 -14.58 -16.56 -0.46
N SER A 109 -15.66 -17.01 0.20
CA SER A 109 -16.15 -16.37 1.43
C SER A 109 -15.30 -16.78 2.62
N ILE A 110 -14.94 -15.82 3.45
CA ILE A 110 -14.19 -16.02 4.69
C ILE A 110 -15.17 -16.35 5.80
N GLN A 111 -14.84 -17.36 6.60
CA GLN A 111 -15.66 -17.84 7.71
C GLN A 111 -15.08 -17.39 9.04
N ASP A 112 -15.96 -17.18 10.02
CA ASP A 112 -15.54 -16.96 11.41
C ASP A 112 -15.14 -18.31 12.06
N ARG A 113 -14.74 -18.27 13.32
CA ARG A 113 -14.25 -19.42 14.11
C ARG A 113 -15.21 -20.58 14.21
N ASP A 114 -16.50 -20.32 14.13
CA ASP A 114 -17.58 -21.33 14.19
C ASP A 114 -18.00 -21.86 12.79
N GLY A 115 -17.29 -21.45 11.73
CA GLY A 115 -17.60 -21.82 10.35
C GLY A 115 -18.77 -21.04 9.74
N GLN A 116 -19.28 -20.01 10.42
CA GLN A 116 -20.35 -19.17 9.94
C GLN A 116 -19.82 -17.92 9.20
N SER A 117 -20.68 -17.28 8.43
CA SER A 117 -20.40 -15.97 7.85
C SER A 117 -20.37 -14.89 8.94
N PHE A 118 -19.52 -13.89 8.75
CA PHE A 118 -19.47 -12.75 9.64
C PHE A 118 -20.75 -11.92 9.61
N ALA A 119 -21.13 -11.39 10.76
CA ALA A 119 -22.16 -10.36 10.83
C ALA A 119 -21.63 -9.03 10.23
N VAL A 120 -22.55 -8.21 9.72
CA VAL A 120 -22.20 -6.89 9.16
C VAL A 120 -21.43 -6.05 10.16
N GLY A 121 -20.25 -5.56 9.77
CA GLY A 121 -19.39 -4.71 10.60
C GLY A 121 -18.64 -5.44 11.71
N ALA A 122 -18.66 -6.78 11.76
CA ALA A 122 -17.93 -7.55 12.76
C ALA A 122 -16.41 -7.59 12.50
N VAL A 123 -16.00 -7.42 11.25
CA VAL A 123 -14.60 -7.37 10.82
C VAL A 123 -14.43 -6.32 9.74
N ASP A 124 -13.20 -5.90 9.54
CA ASP A 124 -12.75 -4.93 8.54
C ASP A 124 -11.42 -5.45 7.97
N PRO A 125 -11.47 -6.29 6.91
CA PRO A 125 -10.27 -6.90 6.36
C PRO A 125 -9.44 -5.89 5.57
N GLU A 126 -8.11 -5.83 5.81
CA GLU A 126 -7.25 -4.84 5.16
C GLU A 126 -6.11 -5.45 4.36
N ALA A 127 -5.35 -6.37 4.90
CA ALA A 127 -4.24 -6.99 4.18
C ALA A 127 -4.33 -8.51 4.17
N VAL A 128 -3.74 -9.15 3.15
CA VAL A 128 -3.65 -10.60 3.00
C VAL A 128 -2.25 -11.02 2.58
N ARG A 129 -1.77 -12.18 3.10
CA ARG A 129 -0.50 -12.80 2.68
C ARG A 129 -0.66 -14.31 2.54
N VAL A 130 0.02 -14.86 1.56
CA VAL A 130 0.13 -16.31 1.34
C VAL A 130 1.23 -16.85 2.26
N ALA A 131 0.87 -17.70 3.20
CA ALA A 131 1.82 -18.34 4.09
C ALA A 131 2.59 -19.47 3.39
N PRO A 132 3.78 -19.87 3.87
CA PRO A 132 4.59 -20.93 3.25
C PRO A 132 3.91 -22.30 3.15
N ASP A 133 2.90 -22.55 3.98
CA ASP A 133 2.08 -23.79 3.95
C ASP A 133 0.90 -23.70 2.99
N GLY A 134 0.77 -22.60 2.24
CA GLY A 134 -0.31 -22.32 1.30
C GLY A 134 -1.60 -21.80 1.94
N SER A 135 -1.67 -21.68 3.27
CA SER A 135 -2.75 -20.99 3.96
C SER A 135 -2.66 -19.47 3.74
N LEU A 136 -3.69 -18.74 4.15
CA LEU A 136 -3.74 -17.29 4.04
C LEU A 136 -3.70 -16.65 5.42
N LEU A 137 -2.86 -15.63 5.58
CA LEU A 137 -2.86 -14.73 6.71
C LEU A 137 -3.56 -13.43 6.32
N TRP A 138 -4.37 -12.87 7.18
CA TRP A 138 -5.04 -11.60 6.93
C TRP A 138 -5.19 -10.80 8.21
N VAL A 139 -5.22 -9.50 8.09
CA VAL A 139 -5.46 -8.58 9.21
C VAL A 139 -6.86 -7.99 9.12
N SER A 140 -7.36 -7.59 10.28
CA SER A 140 -8.59 -6.83 10.40
C SER A 140 -8.42 -5.73 11.44
N GLU A 141 -8.96 -4.56 11.15
CA GLU A 141 -9.13 -3.49 12.13
C GLU A 141 -10.06 -3.85 13.29
N GLY A 142 -10.89 -4.89 13.10
CA GLY A 142 -11.92 -5.31 14.03
C GLY A 142 -13.24 -4.55 13.82
N ASP A 143 -14.03 -4.46 14.89
CA ASP A 143 -15.34 -3.80 14.92
C ASP A 143 -15.28 -2.38 15.56
N GLY A 144 -14.08 -1.83 15.74
CA GLY A 144 -13.84 -0.54 16.41
C GLY A 144 -13.99 -0.60 17.95
N ARG A 145 -14.31 -1.75 18.53
CA ARG A 145 -14.46 -2.00 19.99
C ARG A 145 -13.48 -3.05 20.49
N SER A 146 -13.27 -4.08 19.69
CA SER A 146 -12.32 -5.15 19.94
C SER A 146 -10.93 -4.75 19.45
N ALA A 147 -9.89 -5.44 19.94
CA ALA A 147 -8.55 -5.28 19.40
C ALA A 147 -8.51 -5.73 17.93
N PRO A 148 -7.69 -5.08 17.08
CA PRO A 148 -7.39 -5.62 15.76
C PRO A 148 -6.71 -6.99 15.89
N PHE A 149 -6.66 -7.75 14.82
CA PHE A 149 -6.08 -9.09 14.86
C PHE A 149 -5.39 -9.47 13.54
N VAL A 150 -4.53 -10.48 13.63
CA VAL A 150 -4.09 -11.28 12.49
C VAL A 150 -4.79 -12.63 12.57
N ARG A 151 -5.40 -13.11 11.49
CA ARG A 151 -5.95 -14.46 11.41
C ARG A 151 -5.30 -15.27 10.30
N GLN A 152 -5.28 -16.58 10.50
CA GLN A 152 -4.90 -17.56 9.51
C GLN A 152 -6.14 -18.34 9.08
N MET A 153 -6.29 -18.57 7.77
CA MET A 153 -7.39 -19.32 7.18
C MET A 153 -6.91 -20.26 6.08
N ARG A 154 -7.68 -21.28 5.79
CA ARG A 154 -7.50 -22.12 4.60
C ARG A 154 -7.88 -21.33 3.34
N ARG A 155 -7.46 -21.82 2.18
CA ARG A 155 -7.93 -21.32 0.88
C ARG A 155 -9.44 -21.46 0.67
N THR A 156 -10.08 -22.35 1.42
CA THR A 156 -11.53 -22.52 1.46
C THR A 156 -12.27 -21.49 2.31
N GLY A 157 -11.53 -20.55 2.94
CA GLY A 157 -12.07 -19.54 3.85
C GLY A 157 -12.24 -20.00 5.29
N GLU A 158 -11.97 -21.27 5.61
CA GLU A 158 -12.10 -21.83 6.95
C GLU A 158 -11.04 -21.29 7.91
N PHE A 159 -11.46 -20.94 9.12
CA PHE A 159 -10.58 -20.45 10.19
C PHE A 159 -9.55 -21.51 10.61
N ILE A 160 -8.31 -21.07 10.86
CA ILE A 160 -7.23 -21.91 11.42
C ILE A 160 -6.78 -21.36 12.77
N ALA A 161 -6.35 -20.09 12.85
CA ALA A 161 -5.79 -19.49 14.04
C ALA A 161 -6.04 -17.98 14.11
N GLU A 162 -5.87 -17.41 15.30
CA GLU A 162 -5.93 -15.97 15.52
C GLU A 162 -4.78 -15.54 16.43
N TYR A 163 -4.16 -14.44 16.09
CA TYR A 163 -3.06 -13.81 16.78
C TYR A 163 -3.47 -12.39 17.19
N LEU A 164 -3.59 -12.18 18.50
CA LEU A 164 -3.98 -10.90 19.05
C LEU A 164 -2.76 -10.06 19.41
N PRO A 165 -2.77 -8.75 19.16
CA PRO A 165 -1.77 -7.84 19.66
C PRO A 165 -1.86 -7.72 21.21
N PRO A 166 -0.86 -7.11 21.85
CA PRO A 166 -0.92 -6.80 23.27
C PRO A 166 -2.18 -6.00 23.65
N PRO A 167 -2.70 -6.15 24.90
CA PRO A 167 -3.96 -5.52 25.31
C PRO A 167 -4.01 -3.98 25.16
N TYR A 168 -2.87 -3.31 25.12
CA TYR A 168 -2.83 -1.86 24.92
C TYR A 168 -3.13 -1.39 23.49
N TYR A 169 -3.37 -2.32 22.55
CA TYR A 169 -3.94 -2.02 21.23
C TYR A 169 -5.47 -1.94 21.26
N THR A 170 -6.12 -2.53 22.28
CA THR A 170 -7.59 -2.52 22.36
C THR A 170 -8.12 -1.09 22.42
N PRO A 171 -9.08 -0.73 21.54
CA PRO A 171 -9.67 0.60 21.51
C PRO A 171 -10.24 1.03 22.86
N GLY A 172 -9.88 2.19 23.31
CA GLY A 172 -10.36 2.81 24.54
C GLY A 172 -10.47 4.33 24.38
N ALA A 173 -10.91 5.02 25.42
CA ALA A 173 -11.08 6.47 25.37
C ALA A 173 -9.77 7.23 25.09
N ARG A 174 -8.67 6.81 25.74
CA ARG A 174 -7.35 7.46 25.66
C ARG A 174 -6.21 6.50 25.30
N THR A 175 -6.50 5.24 25.04
CA THR A 175 -5.53 4.21 24.69
C THR A 175 -6.05 3.33 23.56
N GLY A 176 -5.16 2.55 22.96
CA GLY A 176 -5.48 1.62 21.89
C GLY A 176 -5.53 2.28 20.49
N THR A 177 -5.99 1.50 19.56
CA THR A 177 -6.12 1.94 18.16
C THR A 177 -7.17 3.05 18.01
N ARG A 178 -7.07 3.80 16.96
CA ARG A 178 -8.07 4.78 16.54
C ARG A 178 -9.11 4.08 15.69
N GLU A 179 -10.31 4.60 15.65
CA GLU A 179 -11.36 4.14 14.75
C GLU A 179 -10.90 4.28 13.29
N ASN A 180 -11.03 3.21 12.52
CA ASN A 180 -10.63 3.12 11.12
C ASN A 180 -9.17 3.55 10.89
N LYS A 181 -8.25 3.14 11.78
CA LYS A 181 -6.80 3.38 11.73
C LYS A 181 -6.04 2.35 12.57
N ALA A 182 -6.52 1.11 12.54
CA ALA A 182 -5.92 0.01 13.29
C ALA A 182 -4.92 -0.78 12.41
N PHE A 183 -5.03 -2.10 12.31
CA PHE A 183 -4.15 -2.88 11.44
C PHE A 183 -4.57 -2.75 9.98
N GLU A 184 -3.79 -2.00 9.21
CA GLU A 184 -3.92 -1.86 7.76
C GLU A 184 -2.93 -2.77 7.03
N SER A 185 -1.74 -2.94 7.56
CA SER A 185 -0.62 -3.58 6.87
C SER A 185 -0.28 -4.95 7.43
N LEU A 186 0.10 -5.86 6.53
CA LEU A 186 0.67 -7.16 6.89
C LEU A 186 1.81 -7.52 5.93
N ALA A 187 3.01 -7.75 6.45
CA ALA A 187 4.10 -8.32 5.69
C ALA A 187 4.52 -9.69 6.25
N LEU A 188 5.02 -10.56 5.39
CA LEU A 188 5.76 -11.76 5.77
C LEU A 188 7.24 -11.56 5.42
N SER A 189 8.16 -11.92 6.35
CA SER A 189 9.57 -12.02 5.98
C SER A 189 9.74 -13.05 4.87
N LEU A 190 10.74 -12.91 3.99
CA LEU A 190 10.92 -13.80 2.82
C LEU A 190 10.95 -15.30 3.18
N GLY A 191 11.49 -15.64 4.33
CA GLY A 191 11.46 -17.02 4.84
C GLY A 191 10.15 -17.42 5.51
N GLY A 192 9.11 -16.55 5.51
CA GLY A 192 7.81 -16.80 6.13
C GLY A 192 7.83 -16.99 7.65
N LYS A 193 8.95 -16.70 8.31
CA LYS A 193 9.11 -16.95 9.75
C LYS A 193 8.49 -15.89 10.65
N ARG A 194 8.38 -14.66 10.14
CA ARG A 194 7.87 -13.51 10.88
C ARG A 194 6.70 -12.88 10.15
N MET A 195 5.65 -12.57 10.90
CA MET A 195 4.55 -11.68 10.47
C MET A 195 4.85 -10.29 11.02
N LEU A 196 4.65 -9.27 10.22
CA LEU A 196 4.82 -7.87 10.58
C LEU A 196 3.48 -7.16 10.31
N ALA A 197 2.75 -6.82 11.37
CA ALA A 197 1.48 -6.10 11.26
C ALA A 197 1.65 -4.67 11.78
N ALA A 198 1.18 -3.67 11.03
CA ALA A 198 1.30 -2.29 11.46
C ALA A 198 -0.06 -1.58 11.49
N THR A 199 -0.17 -0.60 12.41
CA THR A 199 -1.33 0.28 12.46
C THR A 199 -1.22 1.36 11.38
N GLU A 200 -2.35 1.86 10.87
CA GLU A 200 -2.34 2.99 9.93
C GLU A 200 -1.82 4.27 10.59
N ASN A 201 -2.21 4.50 11.82
CA ASN A 201 -1.77 5.67 12.60
C ASN A 201 -1.37 5.28 14.04
N ALA A 202 -0.79 6.23 14.75
CA ALA A 202 -0.36 6.05 16.15
C ALA A 202 -1.47 5.52 17.05
N LEU A 203 -1.14 4.63 17.99
CA LEU A 203 -2.03 4.38 19.12
C LEU A 203 -2.30 5.69 19.88
N LYS A 204 -3.49 5.83 20.47
CA LYS A 204 -3.90 7.08 21.15
C LYS A 204 -2.92 7.55 22.22
N GLN A 205 -2.27 6.59 22.91
CA GLN A 205 -1.27 6.88 23.96
C GLN A 205 0.12 7.20 23.42
N ASP A 206 0.38 6.96 22.13
CA ASP A 206 1.70 7.14 21.52
C ASP A 206 1.88 8.51 20.86
N GLY A 207 0.78 9.10 20.41
CA GLY A 207 0.84 10.41 19.75
C GLY A 207 -0.44 10.73 18.96
N PRO A 208 -0.48 11.85 18.26
CA PRO A 208 -1.59 12.20 17.38
C PRO A 208 -1.57 11.38 16.10
N ALA A 209 -2.70 11.34 15.38
CA ALA A 209 -2.71 11.00 13.96
C ALA A 209 -1.92 12.05 13.16
N ALA A 210 -1.54 11.72 11.93
CA ALA A 210 -0.83 12.65 11.06
C ALA A 210 -1.62 13.96 10.86
N THR A 211 -0.91 15.08 10.89
CA THR A 211 -1.41 16.44 10.65
C THR A 211 -0.67 17.06 9.47
N LEU A 212 -0.98 18.31 9.12
CA LEU A 212 -0.23 19.05 8.09
C LEU A 212 1.22 19.35 8.51
N GLU A 213 1.50 19.37 9.82
CA GLU A 213 2.81 19.73 10.36
C GLU A 213 3.62 18.51 10.79
N ASN A 214 2.95 17.43 11.18
CA ASN A 214 3.60 16.28 11.80
C ASN A 214 3.06 14.96 11.28
N GLY A 215 3.95 13.99 11.09
CA GLY A 215 3.62 12.61 10.86
C GLY A 215 3.10 11.91 12.13
N SER A 216 2.69 10.67 11.99
CA SER A 216 2.15 9.84 13.05
C SER A 216 3.10 8.68 13.39
N PRO A 217 3.46 8.44 14.66
CA PRO A 217 4.31 7.32 15.06
C PRO A 217 3.48 6.03 15.13
N VAL A 218 3.44 5.27 14.05
CA VAL A 218 2.73 4.00 13.96
C VAL A 218 3.54 2.84 14.56
N ARG A 219 2.88 1.85 15.14
CA ARG A 219 3.53 0.65 15.66
C ARG A 219 3.55 -0.45 14.61
N LEU A 220 4.74 -1.03 14.42
CA LEU A 220 4.98 -2.27 13.70
C LEU A 220 5.15 -3.39 14.71
N LEU A 221 4.20 -4.30 14.77
CA LEU A 221 4.21 -5.49 15.64
C LEU A 221 4.83 -6.66 14.88
N VAL A 222 5.88 -7.26 15.44
CA VAL A 222 6.54 -8.44 14.87
C VAL A 222 6.14 -9.68 15.65
N LEU A 223 5.54 -10.65 14.96
CA LEU A 223 5.10 -11.93 15.50
C LEU A 223 5.87 -13.07 14.85
N ASP A 224 6.15 -14.10 15.61
CA ASP A 224 6.60 -15.40 15.10
C ASP A 224 5.42 -16.08 14.38
N ASN A 225 5.60 -16.44 13.10
CA ASN A 225 4.51 -16.96 12.28
C ASN A 225 4.01 -18.34 12.75
N ALA A 226 4.88 -19.17 13.32
CA ALA A 226 4.50 -20.52 13.75
C ALA A 226 3.73 -20.51 15.07
N SER A 227 4.06 -19.61 15.99
CA SER A 227 3.51 -19.58 17.34
C SER A 227 2.62 -18.39 17.64
N GLY A 228 2.60 -17.37 16.79
CA GLY A 228 1.95 -16.10 17.03
C GLY A 228 2.53 -15.27 18.18
N ARG A 229 3.68 -15.68 18.74
CA ARG A 229 4.32 -14.97 19.86
C ARG A 229 4.95 -13.68 19.37
N ARG A 230 4.67 -12.58 20.09
CA ARG A 230 5.35 -11.31 19.86
C ARG A 230 6.87 -11.49 20.03
N GLN A 231 7.63 -11.02 19.04
CA GLN A 231 9.07 -10.98 19.03
C GLN A 231 9.62 -9.58 19.30
N ALA A 232 9.05 -8.55 18.70
CA ALA A 232 9.47 -7.15 18.83
C ALA A 232 8.32 -6.19 18.50
N GLU A 233 8.52 -4.91 18.78
CA GLU A 233 7.72 -3.81 18.26
C GLU A 233 8.64 -2.66 17.86
N TYR A 234 8.36 -2.04 16.72
CA TYR A 234 9.13 -0.90 16.23
C TYR A 234 8.20 0.28 15.94
N ILE A 235 8.78 1.46 15.80
CA ILE A 235 8.05 2.67 15.45
C ILE A 235 8.48 3.13 14.07
N TYR A 236 7.51 3.21 13.17
CA TYR A 236 7.63 3.90 11.89
C TYR A 236 6.90 5.25 12.00
N VAL A 237 7.51 6.33 11.50
CA VAL A 237 6.87 7.65 11.52
C VAL A 237 6.43 8.00 10.10
N THR A 238 5.12 8.13 9.88
CA THR A 238 4.60 8.55 8.57
C THR A 238 5.01 9.98 8.24
N ASP A 239 4.93 10.37 6.98
CA ASP A 239 5.02 11.78 6.63
C ASP A 239 3.82 12.57 7.20
N PRO A 240 3.91 13.90 7.27
CA PRO A 240 2.74 14.76 7.44
C PRO A 240 1.73 14.57 6.29
N VAL A 241 0.49 15.02 6.50
CA VAL A 241 -0.50 15.15 5.44
C VAL A 241 0.07 16.00 4.30
N ALA A 242 0.06 15.47 3.08
CA ALA A 242 0.79 16.07 1.95
C ALA A 242 0.27 17.45 1.54
N GLU A 243 -1.05 17.66 1.62
CA GLU A 243 -1.69 18.90 1.16
C GLU A 243 -2.82 19.34 2.10
N ALA A 244 -2.97 20.66 2.27
CA ALA A 244 -4.09 21.21 3.02
C ALA A 244 -5.42 20.99 2.29
N PRO A 245 -6.48 20.56 2.99
CA PRO A 245 -7.80 20.35 2.39
C PRO A 245 -8.45 21.69 1.99
N ARG A 246 -9.44 21.60 1.11
CA ARG A 246 -10.31 22.72 0.75
C ARG A 246 -11.77 22.33 0.98
N PRO A 247 -12.54 23.07 1.81
CA PRO A 247 -12.10 24.19 2.67
C PRO A 247 -11.09 23.75 3.74
N ALA A 248 -10.41 24.69 4.40
CA ALA A 248 -9.32 24.43 5.35
C ALA A 248 -9.71 23.53 6.55
N ASN A 249 -11.00 23.44 6.89
CA ASN A 249 -11.55 22.53 7.89
C ASN A 249 -12.05 21.19 7.29
N GLY A 250 -11.72 20.91 6.02
CA GLY A 250 -12.05 19.66 5.35
C GLY A 250 -11.27 18.48 5.94
N PHE A 251 -11.74 17.27 5.67
CA PHE A 251 -11.04 16.05 6.06
C PHE A 251 -9.70 15.93 5.34
N ALA A 252 -8.66 15.57 6.08
CA ALA A 252 -7.34 15.24 5.58
C ALA A 252 -6.69 14.19 6.49
N THR A 253 -5.93 13.29 5.94
CA THR A 253 -5.23 12.21 6.64
C THR A 253 -3.95 11.83 5.91
N ASN A 254 -3.01 11.19 6.60
CA ASN A 254 -1.94 10.38 6.04
C ASN A 254 -1.76 9.15 6.92
N GLY A 255 -1.53 8.00 6.32
CA GLY A 255 -1.37 6.75 7.04
C GLY A 255 -0.42 5.79 6.35
N LEU A 256 0.07 4.81 7.11
CA LEU A 256 0.79 3.65 6.62
C LEU A 256 -0.26 2.59 6.27
N VAL A 257 -0.51 2.38 4.97
CA VAL A 257 -1.61 1.51 4.53
C VAL A 257 -1.13 0.14 4.08
N GLU A 258 0.17 -0.04 3.72
CA GLU A 258 0.70 -1.38 3.46
C GLU A 258 2.21 -1.44 3.72
N LEU A 259 2.68 -2.65 4.04
CA LEU A 259 4.08 -3.02 4.20
C LEU A 259 4.39 -4.27 3.39
N LEU A 260 5.55 -4.30 2.75
CA LEU A 260 6.01 -5.45 1.97
C LEU A 260 7.49 -5.73 2.25
N ALA A 261 7.83 -6.95 2.64
CA ALA A 261 9.22 -7.36 2.75
C ALA A 261 9.78 -7.68 1.36
N ILE A 262 10.87 -7.03 0.98
CA ILE A 262 11.53 -7.24 -0.31
C ILE A 262 12.81 -8.08 -0.19
N ASP A 263 13.38 -8.12 1.00
CA ASP A 263 14.45 -9.04 1.41
C ASP A 263 14.36 -9.32 2.92
N ASP A 264 15.40 -9.91 3.51
CA ASP A 264 15.42 -10.28 4.94
C ASP A 264 15.49 -9.07 5.89
N ARG A 265 15.77 -7.87 5.39
CA ARG A 265 16.00 -6.64 6.15
C ARG A 265 15.10 -5.50 5.72
N GLN A 266 14.92 -5.32 4.40
CA GLN A 266 14.27 -4.16 3.82
C GLN A 266 12.78 -4.41 3.60
N LEU A 267 12.02 -3.35 3.86
CA LEU A 267 10.59 -3.28 3.61
C LEU A 267 10.31 -2.10 2.66
N ILE A 268 9.29 -2.25 1.84
CA ILE A 268 8.63 -1.11 1.21
C ILE A 268 7.42 -0.75 2.09
N ALA A 269 7.32 0.52 2.47
CA ALA A 269 6.19 1.09 3.18
C ALA A 269 5.37 1.95 2.20
N LEU A 270 4.07 1.71 2.12
CA LEU A 270 3.14 2.49 1.33
C LEU A 270 2.41 3.48 2.23
N GLU A 271 2.63 4.76 2.01
CA GLU A 271 1.88 5.83 2.66
C GLU A 271 0.85 6.42 1.70
N ARG A 272 -0.39 6.55 2.17
CA ARG A 272 -1.48 7.18 1.44
C ARG A 272 -1.95 8.42 2.20
N SER A 273 -1.72 9.58 1.59
CA SER A 273 -2.26 10.85 2.06
C SER A 273 -3.51 11.20 1.26
N PHE A 274 -4.56 11.59 1.95
CA PHE A 274 -5.79 12.10 1.34
C PHE A 274 -6.10 13.49 1.89
N SER A 275 -6.54 14.39 1.02
CA SER A 275 -7.06 15.69 1.40
C SER A 275 -8.29 16.05 0.58
N ARG A 276 -9.34 16.51 1.25
CA ARG A 276 -10.60 16.89 0.60
C ARG A 276 -10.35 17.92 -0.51
N SER A 277 -10.90 17.66 -1.70
CA SER A 277 -10.73 18.45 -2.93
C SER A 277 -9.30 18.48 -3.50
N ARG A 278 -8.40 17.62 -2.99
CA ARG A 278 -7.05 17.40 -3.54
C ARG A 278 -6.90 15.97 -4.07
N GLY A 279 -7.56 15.00 -3.41
CA GLY A 279 -7.46 13.59 -3.72
C GLY A 279 -6.37 12.87 -2.92
N ASN A 280 -5.98 11.73 -3.44
CA ASN A 280 -4.93 10.89 -2.87
C ASN A 280 -3.54 11.33 -3.36
N ARG A 281 -2.55 11.17 -2.51
CA ARG A 281 -1.13 11.18 -2.85
C ARG A 281 -0.49 9.96 -2.24
N ILE A 282 0.13 9.15 -3.09
CA ILE A 282 0.64 7.83 -2.74
C ILE A 282 2.17 7.86 -2.85
N ARG A 283 2.85 7.43 -1.79
CA ARG A 283 4.31 7.37 -1.75
C ARG A 283 4.79 6.02 -1.25
N LEU A 284 5.80 5.51 -1.91
CA LEU A 284 6.53 4.31 -1.49
C LEU A 284 7.85 4.72 -0.84
N PHE A 285 8.13 4.15 0.32
CA PHE A 285 9.37 4.39 1.05
C PHE A 285 10.11 3.07 1.28
N LEU A 286 11.42 3.11 1.12
CA LEU A 286 12.31 2.06 1.61
C LEU A 286 12.55 2.27 3.10
N THR A 287 12.45 1.19 3.89
CA THR A 287 12.64 1.22 5.35
C THR A 287 13.20 -0.11 5.85
N ASP A 288 13.70 -0.14 7.08
CA ASP A 288 14.18 -1.34 7.76
C ASP A 288 13.96 -1.25 9.28
N THR A 289 14.19 -2.38 9.97
CA THR A 289 14.11 -2.45 11.43
C THR A 289 15.49 -2.49 12.10
N ASP A 290 16.59 -2.56 11.35
CA ASP A 290 17.94 -2.88 11.87
C ASP A 290 18.45 -1.84 12.86
N SER A 291 18.16 -0.55 12.59
CA SER A 291 18.61 0.55 13.46
C SER A 291 17.56 1.00 14.47
N ALA A 292 16.31 0.51 14.35
CA ALA A 292 15.22 0.92 15.23
C ALA A 292 15.34 0.27 16.62
N VAL A 293 14.81 0.95 17.62
CA VAL A 293 14.75 0.43 18.99
C VAL A 293 13.51 -0.42 19.17
N ASP A 294 13.67 -1.64 19.72
CA ASP A 294 12.53 -2.47 20.12
C ASP A 294 11.79 -1.83 21.31
N VAL A 295 10.52 -1.49 21.11
CA VAL A 295 9.63 -0.86 22.10
C VAL A 295 8.61 -1.83 22.70
N ALA A 296 8.76 -3.15 22.49
CA ALA A 296 7.81 -4.16 22.96
C ALA A 296 7.53 -4.12 24.47
N GLY A 297 8.45 -3.55 25.27
CA GLY A 297 8.25 -3.33 26.71
C GLY A 297 7.42 -2.10 27.07
N LEU A 298 7.15 -1.20 26.14
CA LEU A 298 6.54 0.09 26.40
C LEU A 298 5.05 0.10 26.01
N LYS A 299 4.16 0.30 26.98
CA LYS A 299 2.71 0.48 26.72
C LYS A 299 2.40 1.82 26.06
N SER A 300 3.30 2.80 26.19
CA SER A 300 3.25 4.10 25.52
C SER A 300 4.68 4.54 25.24
N ILE A 301 4.90 5.17 24.09
CA ILE A 301 6.18 5.78 23.72
C ILE A 301 6.24 7.27 24.04
N ALA A 302 5.14 7.88 24.48
CA ALA A 302 5.10 9.30 24.81
C ALA A 302 6.13 9.65 25.90
N GLY A 303 6.93 10.68 25.63
CA GLY A 303 8.00 11.14 26.53
C GLY A 303 9.28 10.32 26.49
N HIS A 304 9.38 9.32 25.65
CA HIS A 304 10.60 8.55 25.42
C HIS A 304 11.31 9.05 24.15
N ASP A 305 12.64 9.13 24.20
CA ASP A 305 13.48 9.34 23.01
C ASP A 305 13.69 8.00 22.31
N ILE A 306 12.93 7.75 21.25
CA ILE A 306 12.89 6.48 20.52
C ILE A 306 13.56 6.67 19.16
N ARG A 307 14.61 5.88 18.88
CA ARG A 307 15.13 5.78 17.53
C ARG A 307 14.16 4.92 16.69
N THR A 308 13.48 5.57 15.77
CA THR A 308 12.46 4.98 14.88
C THR A 308 13.08 4.29 13.68
N MET A 309 12.30 3.57 12.92
CA MET A 309 12.70 3.00 11.64
C MET A 309 13.11 4.13 10.69
N PRO A 310 14.26 4.01 10.00
CA PRO A 310 14.64 4.97 8.96
C PRO A 310 13.69 4.82 7.77
N LYS A 311 13.55 5.86 6.96
CA LYS A 311 12.84 5.77 5.69
C LYS A 311 13.47 6.64 4.62
N GLN A 312 13.44 6.17 3.39
CA GLN A 312 13.92 6.87 2.20
C GLN A 312 12.82 6.80 1.14
N LEU A 313 12.47 7.93 0.53
CA LEU A 313 11.50 7.94 -0.57
C LEU A 313 12.03 7.09 -1.73
N LEU A 314 11.22 6.11 -2.15
CA LEU A 314 11.50 5.23 -3.28
C LEU A 314 10.79 5.74 -4.54
N LEU A 315 9.51 6.13 -4.40
CA LEU A 315 8.70 6.64 -5.51
C LEU A 315 7.54 7.48 -4.97
N ASP A 316 7.32 8.65 -5.55
CA ASP A 316 6.05 9.39 -5.45
C ASP A 316 5.21 9.06 -6.70
N LEU A 317 4.07 8.37 -6.50
CA LEU A 317 3.27 7.90 -7.64
C LEU A 317 2.66 9.03 -8.47
N ASP A 318 2.60 10.27 -7.95
CA ASP A 318 2.18 11.43 -8.74
C ASP A 318 3.13 11.69 -9.94
N GLU A 319 4.38 11.22 -9.86
CA GLU A 319 5.36 11.34 -10.96
C GLU A 319 5.01 10.48 -12.18
N LEU A 320 4.12 9.49 -12.03
CA LEU A 320 3.68 8.64 -13.14
C LEU A 320 2.81 9.39 -14.15
N GLY A 321 2.22 10.52 -13.74
CA GLY A 321 1.30 11.30 -14.60
C GLY A 321 -0.02 10.57 -14.94
N VAL A 322 -0.37 9.52 -14.20
CA VAL A 322 -1.64 8.80 -14.31
C VAL A 322 -2.58 9.21 -13.18
N ARG A 323 -3.88 9.09 -13.41
CA ARG A 323 -4.84 9.29 -12.32
C ARG A 323 -4.73 8.13 -11.35
N LEU A 324 -4.47 8.44 -10.09
CA LEU A 324 -4.43 7.45 -9.00
C LEU A 324 -5.77 7.43 -8.27
N ASP A 325 -6.21 6.24 -7.90
CA ASP A 325 -7.29 6.05 -6.94
C ASP A 325 -6.71 5.75 -5.54
N ASN A 326 -7.46 5.16 -4.67
CA ASN A 326 -7.13 4.87 -3.27
C ASN A 326 -6.24 3.61 -3.19
N ILE A 327 -4.97 3.70 -3.57
CA ILE A 327 -4.02 2.57 -3.54
C ILE A 327 -3.75 2.17 -2.08
N GLU A 328 -3.99 0.90 -1.75
CA GLU A 328 -3.85 0.34 -0.40
C GLU A 328 -3.09 -0.98 -0.38
N GLY A 329 -3.29 -1.86 -1.36
CA GLY A 329 -2.62 -3.15 -1.38
C GLY A 329 -1.34 -3.15 -2.22
N MET A 330 -0.36 -3.96 -1.78
CA MET A 330 0.96 -4.08 -2.42
C MET A 330 1.52 -5.50 -2.28
N SER A 331 2.07 -6.05 -3.36
CA SER A 331 2.73 -7.36 -3.36
C SER A 331 3.92 -7.40 -4.31
N LEU A 332 4.91 -8.26 -4.03
CA LEU A 332 5.76 -8.76 -5.12
C LEU A 332 4.88 -9.57 -6.06
N GLY A 333 5.17 -9.51 -7.36
CA GLY A 333 4.39 -10.24 -8.36
C GLY A 333 5.18 -11.36 -9.05
N ALA A 334 4.54 -11.97 -10.04
CA ALA A 334 5.18 -12.90 -10.94
C ALA A 334 6.41 -12.27 -11.59
N PRO A 335 7.54 -12.98 -11.69
CA PRO A 335 8.70 -12.44 -12.38
C PRO A 335 8.42 -12.22 -13.86
N LEU A 336 9.03 -11.20 -14.44
CA LEU A 336 9.00 -10.98 -15.90
C LEU A 336 9.76 -12.07 -16.64
N PRO A 337 9.56 -12.23 -17.97
CA PRO A 337 10.26 -13.24 -18.76
C PRO A 337 11.79 -13.15 -18.70
N ASP A 338 12.34 -11.98 -18.44
CA ASP A 338 13.78 -11.77 -18.24
C ASP A 338 14.28 -12.08 -16.82
N GLY A 339 13.38 -12.52 -15.93
CA GLY A 339 13.65 -12.82 -14.54
C GLY A 339 13.60 -11.62 -13.58
N SER A 340 13.32 -10.42 -14.08
CA SER A 340 13.16 -9.24 -13.24
C SER A 340 11.98 -9.40 -12.27
N ARG A 341 12.15 -8.94 -11.03
CA ARG A 341 11.08 -8.91 -10.02
C ARG A 341 10.04 -7.84 -10.39
N THR A 342 8.80 -8.10 -10.01
CA THR A 342 7.71 -7.12 -10.16
C THR A 342 7.13 -6.70 -8.84
N LEU A 343 6.55 -5.50 -8.81
CA LEU A 343 5.74 -4.97 -7.73
C LEU A 343 4.35 -4.66 -8.29
N ILE A 344 3.32 -5.16 -7.62
CA ILE A 344 1.91 -4.94 -7.97
C ILE A 344 1.24 -4.12 -6.88
N LEU A 345 0.50 -3.10 -7.29
CA LEU A 345 -0.34 -2.30 -6.40
C LEU A 345 -1.80 -2.46 -6.79
N VAL A 346 -2.70 -2.40 -5.81
CA VAL A 346 -4.15 -2.43 -6.04
C VAL A 346 -4.83 -1.31 -5.26
N SER A 347 -5.92 -0.75 -5.83
CA SER A 347 -6.72 0.28 -5.17
C SER A 347 -8.04 -0.26 -4.63
N ASP A 348 -8.42 0.27 -3.47
CA ASP A 348 -9.79 0.23 -2.97
C ASP A 348 -10.63 1.31 -3.67
N ASN A 349 -11.76 0.94 -4.25
CA ASN A 349 -12.72 1.87 -4.85
C ASN A 349 -13.79 2.36 -3.86
N ASN A 350 -13.72 1.98 -2.59
CA ASN A 350 -14.71 2.29 -1.54
C ASN A 350 -16.15 2.00 -1.97
N PHE A 351 -16.35 1.17 -2.99
CA PHE A 351 -17.63 0.95 -3.67
C PHE A 351 -18.31 2.26 -4.10
N ASN A 352 -17.53 3.30 -4.38
CA ASN A 352 -17.98 4.64 -4.73
C ASN A 352 -17.95 4.82 -6.24
N GLN A 353 -19.07 5.25 -6.83
CA GLN A 353 -19.22 5.44 -8.29
C GLN A 353 -18.25 6.45 -8.92
N LEU A 354 -17.57 7.27 -8.12
CA LEU A 354 -16.56 8.24 -8.58
C LEU A 354 -15.15 7.66 -8.56
N GLN A 355 -14.99 6.46 -8.02
CA GLN A 355 -13.73 5.72 -7.87
C GLN A 355 -13.72 4.49 -8.78
N LEU A 356 -12.57 3.87 -8.93
CA LEU A 356 -12.40 2.65 -9.71
C LEU A 356 -11.41 1.71 -9.01
N THR A 357 -11.51 0.44 -9.29
CA THR A 357 -10.47 -0.52 -8.93
C THR A 357 -9.35 -0.40 -9.95
N GLN A 358 -8.13 -0.18 -9.48
CA GLN A 358 -6.93 0.02 -10.29
C GLN A 358 -5.87 -0.99 -9.86
N VAL A 359 -5.24 -1.63 -10.83
CA VAL A 359 -4.05 -2.47 -10.64
C VAL A 359 -2.91 -1.80 -11.38
N LEU A 360 -1.78 -1.57 -10.71
CA LEU A 360 -0.57 -1.04 -11.32
C LEU A 360 0.56 -2.06 -11.20
N ALA A 361 1.40 -2.14 -12.22
CA ALA A 361 2.57 -3.00 -12.21
C ALA A 361 3.86 -2.18 -12.40
N PHE A 362 4.91 -2.63 -11.72
CA PHE A 362 6.25 -2.05 -11.81
C PHE A 362 7.28 -3.18 -11.94
N ARG A 363 8.36 -2.91 -12.67
CA ARG A 363 9.61 -3.67 -12.60
C ARG A 363 10.42 -3.15 -11.41
N LEU A 364 10.90 -4.05 -10.58
CA LEU A 364 11.86 -3.73 -9.52
C LEU A 364 13.27 -3.92 -10.06
N VAL A 365 14.06 -2.86 -10.10
CA VAL A 365 15.44 -2.82 -10.59
C VAL A 365 16.37 -2.60 -9.41
N GLU A 366 17.36 -3.49 -9.25
CA GLU A 366 18.37 -3.47 -8.19
C GLU A 366 19.73 -2.99 -8.72
#